data_0717b418a74e29001b24041d6e82a2f1
#
_entry.id   0717b418a74e29001b24041d6e82a2f1
#
_cell.length_a   1.000
_cell.length_b   1.000
_cell.length_c   1.000
_cell.angle_alpha   90.00
_cell.angle_beta   90.00
_cell.angle_gamma   90.00
#
_symmetry.space_group_name_H-M   'P 1'
#
loop_
_entity.id
_entity.type
_entity.pdbx_description
1 polymer ?
#
loop_
_entity_poly.entity_id
_entity_poly.type
_entity_poly.pdbx_seq_one_letter_code
_entity_poly.pdbx_strand_id
1 'polypeptide(L)'
;MRLLGIFTGKRVGIIGGFGAYATLDFYGRLLDSFAVESERDYPNMIIDNVFSMPSRTRALLTGEGQTEIVETIANSMKKMLDYDVDCMVMICGTAHYFLPYVYEKLPEAKDKVINILEATGKHLAANNIDKVLILAAEGTLKQKLYSRTLARYNIACVEPEEQYWEEIRYFIECVKQNKYDNELKDRFLRFLDGYDVDNIILGCTEFPVLLRHIDMGEGTSNFYDPLTYGIQEIHRRIS
;
A
#
# COMPACT_ATOMS: atom_id res chain seq x y z
N MET A 1 -16.96 0.56 -5.72
CA MET A 1 -18.01 -0.50 -5.80
C MET A 1 -18.14 -1.12 -4.41
N ARG A 2 -19.35 -1.16 -3.85
CA ARG A 2 -19.60 -1.82 -2.56
C ARG A 2 -19.97 -3.27 -2.80
N LEU A 3 -19.39 -4.19 -2.02
CA LEU A 3 -19.72 -5.60 -2.07
C LEU A 3 -20.95 -5.86 -1.20
N LEU A 4 -22.04 -6.29 -1.84
CA LEU A 4 -23.26 -6.72 -1.14
C LEU A 4 -23.06 -8.14 -0.62
N GLY A 5 -23.35 -8.38 0.66
CA GLY A 5 -23.30 -9.73 1.22
C GLY A 5 -23.30 -9.78 2.73
N ILE A 6 -23.37 -11.00 3.24
CA ILE A 6 -23.21 -11.36 4.64
C ILE A 6 -21.85 -12.03 4.77
N PHE A 7 -20.93 -11.40 5.51
CA PHE A 7 -19.55 -11.87 5.67
C PHE A 7 -19.33 -12.48 7.06
N THR A 8 -20.41 -12.81 7.77
CA THR A 8 -20.37 -13.45 9.08
C THR A 8 -19.54 -14.73 9.05
N GLY A 9 -18.59 -14.84 9.98
CA GLY A 9 -17.65 -15.95 10.05
C GLY A 9 -16.38 -15.78 9.22
N LYS A 10 -16.33 -14.82 8.28
CA LYS A 10 -15.09 -14.46 7.58
C LYS A 10 -14.18 -13.64 8.49
N ARG A 11 -12.87 -13.75 8.28
CA ARG A 11 -11.84 -13.11 9.10
C ARG A 11 -10.78 -12.46 8.25
N VAL A 12 -10.49 -11.18 8.49
CA VAL A 12 -9.50 -10.40 7.75
C VAL A 12 -8.43 -9.90 8.70
N GLY A 13 -7.16 -10.12 8.35
CA GLY A 13 -6.01 -9.59 9.06
C GLY A 13 -5.48 -8.31 8.40
N ILE A 14 -5.17 -7.30 9.21
CA ILE A 14 -4.59 -6.04 8.76
C ILE A 14 -3.31 -5.80 9.56
N ILE A 15 -2.16 -5.77 8.87
CA ILE A 15 -0.86 -5.46 9.46
C ILE A 15 -0.54 -4.01 9.13
N GLY A 16 -0.65 -3.15 10.13
CA GLY A 16 -0.49 -1.71 10.06
C GLY A 16 0.65 -1.18 10.92
N GLY A 17 0.60 0.12 11.22
CA GLY A 17 1.62 0.81 12.03
C GLY A 17 2.82 1.29 11.22
N PHE A 18 2.78 1.16 9.89
CA PHE A 18 3.82 1.64 8.97
C PHE A 18 3.61 3.10 8.52
N GLY A 19 2.51 3.66 8.89
CA GLY A 19 1.98 5.00 8.80
C GLY A 19 0.65 4.97 9.53
N ALA A 20 0.52 5.74 10.64
CA ALA A 20 -0.67 5.69 11.49
C ALA A 20 -1.94 6.08 10.71
N TYR A 21 -1.86 7.21 10.00
CA TYR A 21 -2.98 7.72 9.20
C TYR A 21 -3.30 6.83 8.00
N ALA A 22 -2.28 6.22 7.36
CA ALA A 22 -2.51 5.29 6.27
C ALA A 22 -3.28 4.04 6.72
N THR A 23 -3.00 3.52 7.93
CA THR A 23 -3.74 2.39 8.48
C THR A 23 -5.18 2.76 8.83
N LEU A 24 -5.38 3.92 9.45
CA LEU A 24 -6.71 4.44 9.79
C LEU A 24 -7.56 4.62 8.51
N ASP A 25 -6.96 5.24 7.50
CA ASP A 25 -7.57 5.45 6.21
C ASP A 25 -7.98 4.16 5.51
N PHE A 26 -7.05 3.21 5.45
CA PHE A 26 -7.34 1.90 4.86
C PHE A 26 -8.51 1.21 5.56
N TYR A 27 -8.52 1.22 6.90
CA TYR A 27 -9.59 0.59 7.67
C TYR A 27 -10.94 1.24 7.39
N GLY A 28 -11.02 2.57 7.39
CA GLY A 28 -12.25 3.30 7.04
C GLY A 28 -12.75 2.94 5.64
N ARG A 29 -11.86 2.95 4.64
CA ARG A 29 -12.20 2.58 3.25
C ARG A 29 -12.60 1.11 3.12
N LEU A 30 -12.00 0.22 3.88
CA LEU A 30 -12.39 -1.18 3.90
C LEU A 30 -13.81 -1.33 4.44
N LEU A 31 -14.16 -0.67 5.54
CA LEU A 31 -15.53 -0.66 6.06
C LEU A 31 -16.52 -0.09 5.04
N ASP A 32 -16.19 1.05 4.43
CA ASP A 32 -17.05 1.71 3.41
C ASP A 32 -17.23 0.86 2.14
N SER A 33 -16.35 -0.10 1.90
CA SER A 33 -16.40 -0.99 0.73
C SER A 33 -17.44 -2.10 0.86
N PHE A 34 -17.92 -2.37 2.07
CA PHE A 34 -18.99 -3.33 2.30
C PHE A 34 -20.37 -2.64 2.25
N ALA A 35 -21.35 -3.28 1.61
CA ALA A 35 -22.73 -2.88 1.68
C ALA A 35 -23.49 -3.90 2.56
N VAL A 36 -23.51 -3.63 3.88
CA VAL A 36 -24.11 -4.48 4.89
C VAL A 36 -25.37 -3.81 5.47
N GLU A 37 -26.31 -4.62 5.94
CA GLU A 37 -27.53 -4.13 6.59
C GLU A 37 -27.35 -4.05 8.12
N SER A 38 -26.41 -4.83 8.64
CA SER A 38 -26.14 -4.92 10.08
C SER A 38 -24.63 -5.01 10.34
N GLU A 39 -24.20 -4.50 11.50
CA GLU A 39 -22.80 -4.70 11.96
C GLU A 39 -22.38 -6.17 12.03
N ARG A 40 -23.33 -7.09 12.23
CA ARG A 40 -23.08 -8.53 12.28
C ARG A 40 -22.72 -9.13 10.91
N ASP A 41 -22.98 -8.41 9.84
CA ASP A 41 -22.74 -8.86 8.48
C ASP A 41 -21.31 -8.54 8.01
N TYR A 42 -20.57 -7.71 8.75
CA TYR A 42 -19.14 -7.48 8.47
C TYR A 42 -18.29 -8.74 8.75
N PRO A 43 -17.18 -8.93 8.02
CA PRO A 43 -16.17 -9.90 8.44
C PRO A 43 -15.54 -9.48 9.76
N ASN A 44 -15.15 -10.45 10.58
CA ASN A 44 -14.34 -10.16 11.76
C ASN A 44 -12.95 -9.65 11.31
N MET A 45 -12.40 -8.67 12.00
CA MET A 45 -11.12 -8.07 11.64
C MET A 45 -10.18 -8.04 12.82
N ILE A 46 -8.91 -8.35 12.58
CA ILE A 46 -7.82 -8.13 13.52
C ILE A 46 -6.85 -7.12 12.90
N ILE A 47 -6.49 -6.08 13.65
CA ILE A 47 -5.54 -5.05 13.24
C ILE A 47 -4.35 -5.09 14.19
N ASP A 48 -3.17 -5.44 13.68
CA ASP A 48 -1.91 -5.38 14.42
C ASP A 48 -1.12 -4.13 13.99
N ASN A 49 -1.19 -3.07 14.80
CA ASN A 49 -0.47 -1.82 14.54
C ASN A 49 0.92 -1.86 15.20
N VAL A 50 1.97 -2.14 14.42
CA VAL A 50 3.33 -2.29 14.91
C VAL A 50 4.14 -1.00 14.72
N PHE A 51 3.89 0.01 15.58
CA PHE A 51 4.57 1.31 15.50
C PHE A 51 6.06 1.25 15.82
N SER A 52 6.52 0.23 16.55
CA SER A 52 7.93 0.02 16.89
C SER A 52 8.76 -0.56 15.75
N MET A 53 8.15 -0.94 14.63
CA MET A 53 8.88 -1.53 13.50
C MET A 53 9.94 -0.57 12.94
N PRO A 54 11.19 -1.02 12.71
CA PRO A 54 12.23 -0.18 12.13
C PRO A 54 11.85 0.38 10.75
N SER A 55 12.49 1.48 10.36
CA SER A 55 12.26 2.10 9.06
C SER A 55 12.63 1.16 7.92
N ARG A 56 11.65 0.71 7.12
CA ARG A 56 11.84 -0.13 5.93
C ARG A 56 12.70 0.56 4.89
N THR A 57 12.49 1.86 4.68
CA THR A 57 13.31 2.66 3.76
C THR A 57 14.77 2.66 4.21
N ARG A 58 15.06 2.97 5.50
CA ARG A 58 16.43 2.94 6.02
C ARG A 58 17.06 1.56 5.85
N ALA A 59 16.33 0.51 6.20
CA ALA A 59 16.82 -0.87 6.06
C ALA A 59 17.18 -1.23 4.61
N LEU A 60 16.42 -0.75 3.62
CA LEU A 60 16.69 -0.99 2.20
C LEU A 60 17.83 -0.10 1.66
N LEU A 61 18.06 1.07 2.25
CA LEU A 61 19.16 1.96 1.85
C LEU A 61 20.50 1.56 2.48
N THR A 62 20.51 1.12 3.75
CA THR A 62 21.72 0.90 4.54
C THR A 62 21.99 -0.57 4.89
N GLY A 63 21.00 -1.45 4.79
CA GLY A 63 21.07 -2.84 5.24
C GLY A 63 20.75 -3.03 6.74
N GLU A 64 20.65 -1.97 7.52
CA GLU A 64 20.43 -2.03 8.97
C GLU A 64 18.97 -2.39 9.32
N GLY A 65 18.76 -3.30 10.26
CA GLY A 65 17.45 -3.63 10.81
C GLY A 65 16.60 -4.56 9.93
N GLN A 66 17.12 -5.09 8.83
CA GLN A 66 16.36 -5.99 7.95
C GLN A 66 15.86 -7.25 8.66
N THR A 67 16.71 -7.87 9.49
CA THR A 67 16.34 -9.07 10.27
C THR A 67 15.19 -8.76 11.23
N GLU A 68 15.26 -7.64 11.94
CA GLU A 68 14.23 -7.22 12.87
C GLU A 68 12.89 -6.95 12.16
N ILE A 69 12.92 -6.34 10.96
CA ILE A 69 11.73 -6.13 10.14
C ILE A 69 11.11 -7.48 9.75
N VAL A 70 11.91 -8.43 9.27
CA VAL A 70 11.44 -9.76 8.88
C VAL A 70 10.79 -10.48 10.08
N GLU A 71 11.43 -10.44 11.24
CA GLU A 71 10.90 -11.05 12.47
C GLU A 71 9.61 -10.38 12.93
N THR A 72 9.56 -9.06 12.88
CA THR A 72 8.37 -8.31 13.27
C THR A 72 7.20 -8.61 12.35
N ILE A 73 7.41 -8.65 11.04
CA ILE A 73 6.36 -9.01 10.06
C ILE A 73 5.92 -10.46 10.28
N ALA A 74 6.86 -11.41 10.46
CA ALA A 74 6.55 -12.81 10.70
C ALA A 74 5.72 -12.99 11.98
N ASN A 75 6.06 -12.28 13.06
CA ASN A 75 5.30 -12.32 14.31
C ASN A 75 3.87 -11.76 14.13
N SER A 76 3.70 -10.67 13.37
CA SER A 76 2.38 -10.13 13.05
C SER A 76 1.57 -11.13 12.21
N MET A 77 2.17 -11.72 11.19
CA MET A 77 1.51 -12.74 10.35
C MET A 77 1.13 -13.98 11.16
N LYS A 78 1.99 -14.39 12.10
CA LYS A 78 1.66 -15.52 13.00
C LYS A 78 0.43 -15.24 13.83
N LYS A 79 0.28 -14.03 14.40
CA LYS A 79 -0.95 -13.64 15.12
C LYS A 79 -2.20 -13.75 14.22
N MET A 80 -2.07 -13.35 12.93
CA MET A 80 -3.17 -13.49 11.97
C MET A 80 -3.52 -14.95 11.71
N LEU A 81 -2.51 -15.82 11.55
CA LEU A 81 -2.71 -17.26 11.37
C LEU A 81 -3.34 -17.89 12.62
N ASP A 82 -2.87 -17.53 13.81
CA ASP A 82 -3.42 -17.99 15.07
C ASP A 82 -4.89 -17.54 15.26
N TYR A 83 -5.27 -16.40 14.68
CA TYR A 83 -6.66 -15.92 14.59
C TYR A 83 -7.45 -16.60 13.48
N ASP A 84 -6.81 -17.44 12.67
CA ASP A 84 -7.39 -18.15 11.52
C ASP A 84 -8.06 -17.20 10.50
N VAL A 85 -7.31 -16.20 10.03
CA VAL A 85 -7.82 -15.28 9.00
C VAL A 85 -7.98 -15.98 7.65
N ASP A 86 -9.00 -15.61 6.88
CA ASP A 86 -9.15 -16.02 5.47
C ASP A 86 -8.08 -15.38 4.59
N CYS A 87 -7.75 -14.12 4.88
CA CYS A 87 -6.67 -13.39 4.21
C CYS A 87 -6.10 -12.29 5.11
N MET A 88 -4.90 -11.81 4.76
CA MET A 88 -4.26 -10.70 5.45
C MET A 88 -3.58 -9.76 4.47
N VAL A 89 -3.50 -8.46 4.84
CA VAL A 89 -2.88 -7.41 4.04
C VAL A 89 -1.93 -6.56 4.88
N MET A 90 -0.79 -6.15 4.30
CA MET A 90 0.13 -5.18 4.91
C MET A 90 -0.10 -3.79 4.33
N ILE A 91 -0.24 -2.79 5.20
CA ILE A 91 -0.49 -1.40 4.80
C ILE A 91 0.85 -0.66 4.55
N CYS A 92 1.66 -1.24 3.67
CA CYS A 92 2.97 -0.65 3.30
C CYS A 92 3.51 -1.32 2.03
N GLY A 93 3.65 -0.56 0.94
CA GLY A 93 4.27 -1.06 -0.29
C GLY A 93 5.72 -1.55 -0.08
N THR A 94 6.54 -0.75 0.63
CA THR A 94 7.95 -1.09 0.91
C THR A 94 8.12 -2.39 1.69
N ALA A 95 7.18 -2.71 2.59
CA ALA A 95 7.26 -3.93 3.41
C ALA A 95 7.16 -5.22 2.57
N HIS A 96 6.59 -5.15 1.37
CA HIS A 96 6.48 -6.30 0.48
C HIS A 96 7.84 -6.82 -0.03
N TYR A 97 8.90 -6.00 0.05
CA TYR A 97 10.27 -6.46 -0.20
C TYR A 97 10.67 -7.62 0.71
N PHE A 98 10.20 -7.62 1.94
CA PHE A 98 10.61 -8.60 2.95
C PHE A 98 9.81 -9.90 2.89
N LEU A 99 8.73 -9.98 2.10
CA LEU A 99 7.88 -11.17 2.00
C LEU A 99 8.62 -12.47 1.69
N PRO A 100 9.58 -12.53 0.74
CA PRO A 100 10.32 -13.77 0.48
C PRO A 100 11.03 -14.29 1.74
N TYR A 101 11.67 -13.40 2.50
CA TYR A 101 12.38 -13.77 3.74
C TYR A 101 11.44 -14.17 4.87
N VAL A 102 10.23 -13.55 4.91
CA VAL A 102 9.18 -13.96 5.86
C VAL A 102 8.65 -15.34 5.52
N TYR A 103 8.44 -15.65 4.23
CA TYR A 103 7.94 -16.96 3.80
C TYR A 103 8.94 -18.10 4.01
N GLU A 104 10.25 -17.81 4.09
CA GLU A 104 11.24 -18.81 4.52
C GLU A 104 11.03 -19.23 5.98
N LYS A 105 10.56 -18.31 6.85
CA LYS A 105 10.28 -18.56 8.28
C LYS A 105 8.85 -19.03 8.53
N LEU A 106 7.90 -18.59 7.72
CA LEU A 106 6.47 -18.79 7.92
C LEU A 106 5.79 -19.08 6.57
N PRO A 107 6.09 -20.24 5.95
CA PRO A 107 5.62 -20.55 4.59
C PRO A 107 4.10 -20.59 4.47
N GLU A 108 3.36 -20.98 5.52
CA GLU A 108 1.91 -21.03 5.56
C GLU A 108 1.23 -19.65 5.42
N ALA A 109 1.94 -18.56 5.68
CA ALA A 109 1.41 -17.21 5.47
C ALA A 109 1.24 -16.87 3.99
N LYS A 110 2.01 -17.50 3.09
CA LYS A 110 2.09 -17.14 1.67
C LYS A 110 0.72 -17.13 0.98
N ASP A 111 -0.11 -18.12 1.24
CA ASP A 111 -1.42 -18.25 0.59
C ASP A 111 -2.47 -17.30 1.20
N LYS A 112 -2.24 -16.81 2.41
CA LYS A 112 -3.13 -15.88 3.12
C LYS A 112 -2.80 -14.41 2.84
N VAL A 113 -1.55 -14.08 2.47
CA VAL A 113 -1.12 -12.70 2.23
C VAL A 113 -1.65 -12.18 0.90
N ILE A 114 -2.23 -10.98 0.95
CA ILE A 114 -2.56 -10.19 -0.23
C ILE A 114 -1.35 -9.31 -0.58
N ASN A 115 -0.73 -9.58 -1.73
CA ASN A 115 0.34 -8.75 -2.25
C ASN A 115 -0.27 -7.58 -3.05
N ILE A 116 -0.22 -6.37 -2.49
CA ILE A 116 -0.85 -5.19 -3.09
C ILE A 116 -0.16 -4.75 -4.39
N LEU A 117 1.15 -5.05 -4.58
CA LEU A 117 1.86 -4.74 -5.81
C LEU A 117 1.34 -5.63 -6.96
N GLU A 118 1.16 -6.92 -6.68
CA GLU A 118 0.57 -7.87 -7.62
C GLU A 118 -0.89 -7.54 -7.96
N ALA A 119 -1.67 -7.18 -6.94
CA ALA A 119 -3.07 -6.77 -7.14
C ALA A 119 -3.14 -5.52 -8.04
N THR A 120 -2.21 -4.56 -7.86
CA THR A 120 -2.08 -3.38 -8.71
C THR A 120 -1.74 -3.78 -10.15
N GLY A 121 -0.74 -4.64 -10.36
CA GLY A 121 -0.34 -5.08 -11.70
C GLY A 121 -1.47 -5.78 -12.46
N LYS A 122 -2.22 -6.65 -11.79
CA LYS A 122 -3.40 -7.31 -12.37
C LYS A 122 -4.46 -6.30 -12.81
N HIS A 123 -4.74 -5.31 -11.95
CA HIS A 123 -5.74 -4.28 -12.25
C HIS A 123 -5.33 -3.42 -13.45
N LEU A 124 -4.09 -2.95 -13.47
CA LEU A 124 -3.59 -2.10 -14.56
C LEU A 124 -3.61 -2.86 -15.90
N ALA A 125 -3.13 -4.10 -15.92
CA ALA A 125 -3.15 -4.94 -17.12
C ALA A 125 -4.57 -5.20 -17.63
N ALA A 126 -5.53 -5.46 -16.72
CA ALA A 126 -6.93 -5.66 -17.08
C ALA A 126 -7.61 -4.41 -17.68
N ASN A 127 -7.04 -3.21 -17.41
CA ASN A 127 -7.51 -1.93 -17.94
C ASN A 127 -6.63 -1.39 -19.08
N ASN A 128 -5.73 -2.22 -19.64
CA ASN A 128 -4.83 -1.87 -20.74
C ASN A 128 -3.93 -0.65 -20.44
N ILE A 129 -3.51 -0.49 -19.19
CA ILE A 129 -2.53 0.52 -18.78
C ILE A 129 -1.15 -0.08 -18.97
N ASP A 130 -0.35 0.50 -19.86
CA ASP A 130 0.97 -0.01 -20.27
C ASP A 130 2.14 0.84 -19.77
N LYS A 131 1.87 2.07 -19.26
CA LYS A 131 2.90 2.97 -18.73
C LYS A 131 2.40 3.72 -17.49
N VAL A 132 3.23 3.77 -16.44
CA VAL A 132 2.90 4.44 -15.17
C VAL A 132 4.10 5.18 -14.59
N LEU A 133 3.85 6.29 -13.89
CA LEU A 133 4.80 6.94 -12.98
C LEU A 133 4.67 6.30 -11.59
N ILE A 134 5.79 6.02 -10.92
CA ILE A 134 5.80 5.45 -9.57
C ILE A 134 6.14 6.53 -8.54
N LEU A 135 5.18 6.91 -7.70
CA LEU A 135 5.41 7.74 -6.53
C LEU A 135 5.58 6.85 -5.31
N ALA A 136 6.81 6.62 -4.87
CA ALA A 136 7.10 5.70 -3.76
C ALA A 136 8.29 6.18 -2.92
N ALA A 137 8.39 5.66 -1.69
CA ALA A 137 9.52 5.94 -0.83
C ALA A 137 10.84 5.44 -1.44
N GLU A 138 11.95 6.11 -1.11
CA GLU A 138 13.30 5.86 -1.65
C GLU A 138 13.71 4.38 -1.63
N GLY A 139 13.44 3.67 -0.52
CA GLY A 139 13.73 2.25 -0.42
C GLY A 139 12.98 1.41 -1.45
N THR A 140 11.73 1.77 -1.77
CA THR A 140 10.91 1.13 -2.80
C THR A 140 11.47 1.40 -4.19
N LEU A 141 11.85 2.64 -4.48
CA LEU A 141 12.46 3.07 -5.75
C LEU A 141 13.83 2.40 -5.95
N LYS A 142 14.72 2.45 -4.95
CA LYS A 142 16.05 1.82 -5.00
C LYS A 142 15.96 0.32 -5.31
N GLN A 143 14.99 -0.37 -4.71
CA GLN A 143 14.77 -1.80 -4.93
C GLN A 143 13.93 -2.10 -6.18
N LYS A 144 13.44 -1.07 -6.87
CA LYS A 144 12.59 -1.20 -8.07
C LYS A 144 11.40 -2.14 -7.86
N LEU A 145 10.76 -2.06 -6.68
CA LEU A 145 9.74 -3.04 -6.27
C LEU A 145 8.56 -3.08 -7.24
N TYR A 146 8.03 -1.90 -7.61
CA TYR A 146 6.94 -1.82 -8.58
C TYR A 146 7.42 -2.23 -9.97
N SER A 147 8.54 -1.70 -10.47
CA SER A 147 9.04 -2.00 -11.82
C SER A 147 9.28 -3.48 -12.03
N ARG A 148 9.88 -4.18 -11.04
CA ARG A 148 10.08 -5.64 -11.10
C ARG A 148 8.76 -6.41 -11.09
N THR A 149 7.78 -5.96 -10.32
CA THR A 149 6.46 -6.60 -10.25
C THR A 149 5.70 -6.36 -11.55
N LEU A 150 5.62 -5.12 -12.00
CA LEU A 150 4.81 -4.69 -13.13
C LEU A 150 5.36 -5.15 -14.48
N ALA A 151 6.68 -5.41 -14.57
CA ALA A 151 7.29 -6.02 -15.76
C ALA A 151 6.64 -7.37 -16.13
N ARG A 152 6.15 -8.13 -15.14
CA ARG A 152 5.42 -9.39 -15.37
C ARG A 152 4.05 -9.20 -16.03
N TYR A 153 3.56 -7.98 -16.03
CA TYR A 153 2.30 -7.55 -16.64
C TYR A 153 2.52 -6.71 -17.91
N ASN A 154 3.77 -6.61 -18.41
CA ASN A 154 4.17 -5.78 -19.54
C ASN A 154 3.86 -4.29 -19.35
N ILE A 155 3.97 -3.78 -18.12
CA ILE A 155 3.74 -2.37 -17.78
C ILE A 155 5.08 -1.68 -17.59
N ALA A 156 5.35 -0.64 -18.37
CA ALA A 156 6.52 0.21 -18.26
C ALA A 156 6.40 1.16 -17.07
N CYS A 157 7.48 1.30 -16.30
CA CYS A 157 7.52 2.17 -15.13
C CYS A 157 8.49 3.32 -15.34
N VAL A 158 8.01 4.54 -15.14
CA VAL A 158 8.83 5.73 -14.95
C VAL A 158 9.06 5.88 -13.45
N GLU A 159 10.31 5.85 -13.03
CA GLU A 159 10.69 6.06 -11.63
C GLU A 159 11.41 7.40 -11.51
N PRO A 160 11.06 8.25 -10.53
CA PRO A 160 11.79 9.48 -10.28
C PRO A 160 13.27 9.22 -10.03
N GLU A 161 14.12 10.01 -10.66
CA GLU A 161 15.57 9.94 -10.47
C GLU A 161 15.97 10.28 -9.02
N GLU A 162 17.13 9.82 -8.59
CA GLU A 162 17.60 9.94 -7.21
C GLU A 162 17.65 11.39 -6.71
N GLN A 163 17.92 12.35 -7.60
CA GLN A 163 17.91 13.78 -7.29
C GLN A 163 16.54 14.30 -6.81
N TYR A 164 15.44 13.61 -7.12
CA TYR A 164 14.07 13.98 -6.72
C TYR A 164 13.59 13.24 -5.47
N TRP A 165 14.37 12.31 -4.92
CA TRP A 165 13.91 11.50 -3.78
C TRP A 165 13.73 12.30 -2.50
N GLU A 166 14.51 13.37 -2.32
CA GLU A 166 14.34 14.29 -1.19
C GLU A 166 12.97 14.99 -1.22
N GLU A 167 12.52 15.37 -2.41
CA GLU A 167 11.21 15.98 -2.61
C GLU A 167 10.08 14.99 -2.29
N ILE A 168 10.20 13.76 -2.75
CA ILE A 168 9.25 12.68 -2.43
C ILE A 168 9.20 12.43 -0.92
N ARG A 169 10.36 12.40 -0.26
CA ARG A 169 10.47 12.26 1.19
C ARG A 169 9.76 13.40 1.91
N TYR A 170 9.95 14.63 1.45
CA TYR A 170 9.27 15.80 2.01
C TYR A 170 7.74 15.63 1.98
N PHE A 171 7.16 15.22 0.86
CA PHE A 171 5.72 14.98 0.78
C PHE A 171 5.25 13.92 1.78
N ILE A 172 5.96 12.81 1.87
CA ILE A 172 5.65 11.71 2.79
C ILE A 172 5.70 12.19 4.26
N GLU A 173 6.73 12.95 4.64
CA GLU A 173 6.90 13.43 6.00
C GLU A 173 5.85 14.51 6.37
N CYS A 174 5.43 15.35 5.44
CA CYS A 174 4.32 16.28 5.66
C CYS A 174 3.04 15.53 6.03
N VAL A 175 2.71 14.45 5.33
CA VAL A 175 1.54 13.62 5.64
C VAL A 175 1.65 12.99 7.03
N LYS A 176 2.81 12.41 7.37
CA LYS A 176 3.03 11.81 8.69
C LYS A 176 2.92 12.82 9.83
N GLN A 177 3.25 14.08 9.57
CA GLN A 177 3.12 15.19 10.50
C GLN A 177 1.74 15.86 10.48
N ASN A 178 0.81 15.37 9.66
CA ASN A 178 -0.52 15.96 9.45
C ASN A 178 -0.46 17.43 9.01
N LYS A 179 0.47 17.76 8.10
CA LYS A 179 0.65 19.11 7.55
C LYS A 179 0.20 19.13 6.09
N TYR A 180 -0.80 19.97 5.81
CA TYR A 180 -1.41 20.11 4.48
C TYR A 180 -1.65 21.58 4.20
N ASP A 181 -0.61 22.29 3.75
CA ASP A 181 -0.66 23.69 3.38
C ASP A 181 -0.59 23.92 1.86
N ASN A 182 -0.76 25.17 1.43
CA ASN A 182 -0.71 25.52 0.02
C ASN A 182 0.70 25.32 -0.57
N GLU A 183 1.76 25.48 0.21
CA GLU A 183 3.14 25.25 -0.23
C GLU A 183 3.33 23.78 -0.61
N LEU A 184 2.88 22.85 0.23
CA LEU A 184 2.93 21.42 -0.05
C LEU A 184 2.17 21.09 -1.34
N LYS A 185 0.93 21.62 -1.49
CA LYS A 185 0.13 21.44 -2.70
C LYS A 185 0.86 21.91 -3.94
N ASP A 186 1.34 23.15 -3.94
CA ASP A 186 1.99 23.76 -5.11
C ASP A 186 3.29 23.05 -5.48
N ARG A 187 4.05 22.57 -4.48
CA ARG A 187 5.26 21.76 -4.71
C ARG A 187 4.91 20.41 -5.32
N PHE A 188 3.87 19.75 -4.80
CA PHE A 188 3.43 18.45 -5.31
C PHE A 188 2.93 18.54 -6.76
N LEU A 189 2.13 19.55 -7.08
CA LEU A 189 1.67 19.79 -8.46
C LEU A 189 2.84 20.03 -9.42
N ARG A 190 3.78 20.95 -9.07
CA ARG A 190 4.98 21.19 -9.89
C ARG A 190 5.84 19.94 -10.06
N PHE A 191 5.90 19.08 -9.03
CA PHE A 191 6.63 17.82 -9.13
C PHE A 191 5.99 16.91 -10.18
N LEU A 192 4.66 16.79 -10.20
CA LEU A 192 3.94 15.97 -11.16
C LEU A 192 4.05 16.51 -12.59
N ASP A 193 3.99 17.82 -12.76
CA ASP A 193 4.13 18.50 -14.07
C ASP A 193 5.49 18.22 -14.75
N GLY A 194 6.48 17.79 -13.99
CA GLY A 194 7.79 17.37 -14.51
C GLY A 194 7.78 16.03 -15.26
N TYR A 195 6.65 15.29 -15.26
CA TYR A 195 6.55 13.97 -15.88
C TYR A 195 5.46 13.93 -16.96
N ASP A 196 5.82 13.47 -18.16
CA ASP A 196 4.89 13.22 -19.27
C ASP A 196 4.27 11.81 -19.13
N VAL A 197 3.49 11.61 -18.04
CA VAL A 197 2.81 10.34 -17.72
C VAL A 197 1.52 10.62 -16.96
N ASP A 198 0.38 10.30 -17.57
CA ASP A 198 -0.93 10.54 -16.97
C ASP A 198 -1.31 9.52 -15.89
N ASN A 199 -0.73 8.32 -15.94
CA ASN A 199 -1.08 7.24 -15.02
C ASN A 199 -0.05 7.15 -13.89
N ILE A 200 -0.46 7.36 -12.65
CA ILE A 200 0.43 7.51 -11.49
C ILE A 200 0.08 6.50 -10.42
N ILE A 201 1.03 5.64 -10.03
CA ILE A 201 0.88 4.75 -8.88
C ILE A 201 1.28 5.48 -7.61
N LEU A 202 0.37 5.50 -6.64
CA LEU A 202 0.58 6.00 -5.28
C LEU A 202 1.28 4.92 -4.43
N GLY A 203 2.55 4.65 -4.75
CA GLY A 203 3.33 3.52 -4.22
C GLY A 203 3.75 3.67 -2.76
N CYS A 204 3.64 4.87 -2.17
CA CYS A 204 3.69 5.09 -0.73
C CYS A 204 2.28 5.36 -0.22
N THR A 205 1.90 4.74 0.89
CA THR A 205 0.54 4.77 1.45
C THR A 205 0.15 6.14 2.02
N GLU A 206 1.08 7.07 2.12
CA GLU A 206 0.85 8.46 2.47
C GLU A 206 0.27 9.27 1.30
N PHE A 207 0.56 8.94 0.05
CA PHE A 207 0.05 9.71 -1.09
C PHE A 207 -1.48 9.67 -1.25
N PRO A 208 -2.18 8.54 -1.07
CA PRO A 208 -3.64 8.54 -1.04
C PRO A 208 -4.21 9.44 0.07
N VAL A 209 -3.53 9.53 1.22
CA VAL A 209 -3.92 10.46 2.31
C VAL A 209 -3.69 11.90 1.86
N LEU A 210 -2.55 12.22 1.26
CA LEU A 210 -2.26 13.56 0.74
C LEU A 210 -3.34 14.03 -0.22
N LEU A 211 -3.69 13.22 -1.22
CA LEU A 211 -4.68 13.57 -2.25
C LEU A 211 -6.08 13.86 -1.72
N ARG A 212 -6.41 13.42 -0.50
CA ARG A 212 -7.68 13.78 0.14
C ARG A 212 -7.66 15.13 0.86
N HIS A 213 -6.47 15.64 1.15
CA HIS A 213 -6.30 16.89 1.90
C HIS A 213 -5.91 18.06 0.99
N ILE A 214 -5.50 17.80 -0.23
CA ILE A 214 -5.18 18.85 -1.21
C ILE A 214 -6.14 18.77 -2.40
N ASP A 215 -6.56 19.93 -2.88
CA ASP A 215 -7.34 20.02 -4.10
C ASP A 215 -6.40 19.97 -5.31
N MET A 216 -6.51 18.91 -6.12
CA MET A 216 -5.68 18.69 -7.30
C MET A 216 -6.11 19.54 -8.50
N GLY A 217 -7.26 20.24 -8.41
CA GLY A 217 -7.84 20.96 -9.55
C GLY A 217 -8.37 20.03 -10.64
N GLU A 218 -8.70 20.59 -11.79
CA GLU A 218 -9.06 19.83 -12.99
C GLU A 218 -7.78 19.34 -13.68
N GLY A 219 -7.29 18.17 -13.26
CA GLY A 219 -6.11 17.52 -13.85
C GLY A 219 -6.48 16.31 -14.69
N THR A 220 -5.59 15.90 -15.59
CA THR A 220 -5.75 14.72 -16.47
C THR A 220 -5.16 13.45 -15.84
N SER A 221 -4.44 13.56 -14.72
CA SER A 221 -3.75 12.42 -14.11
C SER A 221 -4.69 11.41 -13.47
N ASN A 222 -4.44 10.14 -13.75
CA ASN A 222 -5.13 9.02 -13.16
C ASN A 222 -4.30 8.43 -12.02
N PHE A 223 -4.85 8.41 -10.81
CA PHE A 223 -4.15 7.91 -9.63
C PHE A 223 -4.57 6.50 -9.29
N TYR A 224 -3.59 5.61 -9.15
CA TYR A 224 -3.77 4.20 -8.82
C TYR A 224 -3.21 3.93 -7.43
N ASP A 225 -4.10 3.68 -6.48
CA ASP A 225 -3.73 3.37 -5.10
C ASP A 225 -3.70 1.84 -4.90
N PRO A 226 -2.52 1.25 -4.60
CA PRO A 226 -2.37 -0.18 -4.37
C PRO A 226 -3.26 -0.74 -3.27
N LEU A 227 -3.60 0.07 -2.26
CA LEU A 227 -4.49 -0.35 -1.18
C LEU A 227 -5.94 -0.53 -1.65
N THR A 228 -6.38 0.23 -2.64
CA THR A 228 -7.69 0.02 -3.28
C THR A 228 -7.78 -1.39 -3.88
N TYR A 229 -6.72 -1.83 -4.54
CA TYR A 229 -6.68 -3.18 -5.15
C TYR A 229 -6.49 -4.26 -4.09
N GLY A 230 -5.84 -3.93 -2.98
CA GLY A 230 -5.82 -4.76 -1.77
C GLY A 230 -7.23 -5.03 -1.23
N ILE A 231 -8.08 -3.99 -1.14
CA ILE A 231 -9.49 -4.12 -0.73
C ILE A 231 -10.28 -5.00 -1.72
N GLN A 232 -10.11 -4.79 -3.03
CA GLN A 232 -10.78 -5.62 -4.03
C GLN A 232 -10.38 -7.10 -3.91
N GLU A 233 -9.11 -7.38 -3.63
CA GLU A 233 -8.62 -8.74 -3.42
C GLU A 233 -9.13 -9.34 -2.10
N ILE A 234 -9.29 -8.54 -1.02
CA ILE A 234 -9.97 -8.99 0.20
C ILE A 234 -11.39 -9.48 -0.16
N HIS A 235 -12.17 -8.64 -0.86
CA HIS A 235 -13.52 -9.01 -1.28
C HIS A 235 -13.54 -10.33 -2.05
N ARG A 236 -12.63 -10.49 -3.03
CA ARG A 236 -12.55 -11.72 -3.83
C ARG A 236 -12.27 -12.97 -2.99
N ARG A 237 -11.51 -12.83 -1.90
CA ARG A 237 -11.11 -13.97 -1.05
C ARG A 237 -12.15 -14.37 -0.01
N ILE A 238 -13.00 -13.42 0.40
CA ILE A 238 -14.02 -13.69 1.43
C ILE A 238 -15.45 -13.86 0.88
N SER A 239 -15.62 -13.68 -0.44
CA SER A 239 -16.90 -13.90 -1.14
C SER A 239 -17.26 -15.36 -1.34
#